data_25516d9f0d4de8642e226dcc6997523a
#
_entry.id   25516d9f0d4de8642e226dcc6997523a
#
_cell.length_a   1.000
_cell.length_b   1.000
_cell.length_c   1.000
_cell.angle_alpha   90.00
_cell.angle_beta   90.00
_cell.angle_gamma   90.00
#
_symmetry.space_group_name_H-M   'P 1'
#
loop_
_entity.id
_entity.type
_entity.pdbx_description
1 polymer ?
#
loop_
_entity_poly.entity_id
_entity_poly.type
_entity_poly.pdbx_seq_one_letter_code
_entity_poly.pdbx_strand_id
1 'polypeptide(L)'
;MRTKIIPILFAMLCVLVLPVVSLAWQQTGVTAEPYSLANLRPDPSINQAPVGEIQNGTLYPVVGRSEFFPWVLLGDPQTAQPIGWVFNDVVVINGDLNLVPFSSVVIGAGTDSVDVAAAPTATIAAVVQESIAATESLDLVGIALPTGTPTAAPLSGVIGRTTGEVNIRYGPGVDFPRIGVAQAGDAFEISAYHTQLPWVQLRYDDVAGGFGWIAIDLLDIEGNIFTLPAVSRLDFALPTLTPTPNVVVAVDGLPGFSSPSLSPEFEALGEDIWQKLLDQGFEPETSRIGSLFLMDLQTGEAIAFGDDVAYSGMSLSKISILAALFRTLEGLPDGELSRLLASMMICSENTSSNRILSYIGGDPYSGATSVTTMLRDIGLRSTFMVAPFLIDPNITPQPVAAPQSPSDQVKANPDPFNQMTVSELGYILYGIYQCAINGSGPLVDAFGGAVEQRECQQMLYLMGGNQIGALIEVGTPPDTRVAHKHGWVNETHGDAGIVFTPGGDYVLVVVLHNPTWLNFEESFPLIEDISLTVYNYFNPEQPMLTTRTSNVPEVCELNNTEGLTIIDNLSRGYYE
;
A
#
# COMPACT_ATOMS: atom_id res chain seq x y z
N MET A 1 4.85 -44.31 -81.44
CA MET A 1 5.66 -43.51 -80.56
C MET A 1 5.08 -43.53 -79.16
N ARG A 2 5.69 -44.30 -78.25
CA ARG A 2 5.26 -44.46 -76.86
C ARG A 2 6.32 -43.84 -75.98
N THR A 3 6.01 -42.72 -75.34
CA THR A 3 6.88 -42.03 -74.38
C THR A 3 6.63 -42.59 -72.99
N LYS A 4 7.64 -43.15 -72.36
CA LYS A 4 7.63 -43.67 -71.01
C LYS A 4 7.81 -42.54 -70.05
N ILE A 5 6.88 -42.36 -69.07
CA ILE A 5 6.97 -41.46 -67.98
C ILE A 5 7.53 -42.22 -66.74
N ILE A 6 8.66 -41.74 -66.23
CA ILE A 6 9.28 -42.27 -64.98
C ILE A 6 8.75 -41.40 -63.84
N PRO A 7 8.20 -41.96 -62.77
CA PRO A 7 7.86 -41.17 -61.58
C PRO A 7 9.10 -40.98 -60.69
N ILE A 8 9.49 -39.71 -60.42
CA ILE A 8 10.48 -39.35 -59.43
C ILE A 8 9.78 -39.32 -58.09
N LEU A 9 10.19 -40.18 -57.18
CA LEU A 9 9.76 -40.25 -55.81
C LEU A 9 10.50 -39.15 -55.02
N PHE A 10 9.81 -38.08 -54.66
CA PHE A 10 10.34 -37.02 -53.77
C PHE A 10 10.07 -37.47 -52.32
N ALA A 11 11.12 -37.95 -51.65
CA ALA A 11 11.07 -38.19 -50.22
C ALA A 11 11.11 -36.84 -49.48
N MET A 12 9.97 -36.38 -48.98
CA MET A 12 9.84 -35.17 -48.15
C MET A 12 10.26 -35.50 -46.72
N LEU A 13 11.50 -35.17 -46.38
CA LEU A 13 12.02 -35.23 -45.02
C LEU A 13 11.40 -34.11 -44.20
N CYS A 14 10.31 -34.40 -43.49
CA CYS A 14 9.78 -33.48 -42.48
C CYS A 14 10.75 -33.40 -41.29
N VAL A 15 11.61 -32.39 -41.29
CA VAL A 15 12.32 -31.96 -40.09
C VAL A 15 11.29 -31.25 -39.22
N LEU A 16 10.84 -31.90 -38.16
CA LEU A 16 10.11 -31.29 -37.05
C LEU A 16 11.08 -30.33 -36.33
N VAL A 17 11.08 -29.06 -36.74
CA VAL A 17 11.66 -28.00 -35.97
C VAL A 17 10.65 -27.72 -34.84
N LEU A 18 10.88 -28.32 -33.68
CA LEU A 18 10.26 -27.88 -32.45
C LEU A 18 10.74 -26.43 -32.22
N PRO A 19 9.85 -25.47 -32.04
CA PRO A 19 10.28 -24.13 -31.61
C PRO A 19 10.87 -24.29 -30.20
N VAL A 20 12.18 -24.19 -30.08
CA VAL A 20 12.81 -23.86 -28.81
C VAL A 20 12.28 -22.44 -28.51
N VAL A 21 11.27 -22.33 -27.67
CA VAL A 21 10.88 -21.06 -27.06
C VAL A 21 12.02 -20.71 -26.13
N SER A 22 13.03 -20.03 -26.66
CA SER A 22 13.96 -19.28 -25.82
C SER A 22 13.11 -18.18 -25.18
N LEU A 23 12.81 -18.31 -23.90
CA LEU A 23 12.39 -17.17 -23.08
C LEU A 23 13.56 -16.19 -23.13
N ALA A 24 13.55 -15.29 -24.10
CA ALA A 24 14.41 -14.12 -24.09
C ALA A 24 13.87 -13.23 -22.96
N TRP A 25 14.59 -13.15 -21.86
CA TRP A 25 14.31 -12.22 -20.78
C TRP A 25 14.39 -10.80 -21.35
N GLN A 26 13.31 -10.05 -21.22
CA GLN A 26 13.26 -8.68 -21.71
C GLN A 26 14.27 -7.85 -20.91
N GLN A 27 15.17 -7.18 -21.60
CA GLN A 27 16.01 -6.16 -20.98
C GLN A 27 15.15 -4.92 -20.76
N THR A 28 14.83 -4.65 -19.51
CA THR A 28 14.02 -3.49 -19.10
C THR A 28 14.80 -2.17 -19.15
N GLY A 29 16.13 -2.25 -19.32
CA GLY A 29 17.02 -1.10 -19.17
C GLY A 29 17.30 -0.72 -17.70
N VAL A 30 16.64 -1.40 -16.76
CA VAL A 30 16.84 -1.19 -15.33
C VAL A 30 18.03 -2.03 -14.87
N THR A 31 18.91 -1.40 -14.09
CA THR A 31 20.10 -2.06 -13.52
C THR A 31 20.18 -1.82 -12.03
N ALA A 32 20.87 -2.72 -11.34
CA ALA A 32 21.17 -2.62 -9.92
C ALA A 32 22.68 -2.68 -9.70
N GLU A 33 23.19 -1.81 -8.85
CA GLU A 33 24.59 -1.81 -8.39
C GLU A 33 24.62 -1.98 -6.88
N PRO A 34 25.24 -3.04 -6.32
CA PRO A 34 25.28 -3.21 -4.87
C PRO A 34 26.20 -2.17 -4.20
N TYR A 35 25.79 -1.72 -3.01
CA TYR A 35 26.60 -0.79 -2.21
C TYR A 35 27.93 -1.41 -1.75
N SER A 36 27.93 -2.73 -1.51
CA SER A 36 29.10 -3.53 -1.14
C SER A 36 28.90 -4.97 -1.63
N LEU A 37 29.73 -5.92 -1.18
CA LEU A 37 29.48 -7.34 -1.40
C LEU A 37 28.15 -7.73 -0.75
N ALA A 38 27.21 -8.29 -1.52
CA ALA A 38 25.90 -8.68 -1.04
C ALA A 38 25.51 -10.08 -1.53
N ASN A 39 24.72 -10.80 -0.74
CA ASN A 39 24.28 -12.15 -1.03
C ASN A 39 23.14 -12.17 -2.07
N LEU A 40 23.20 -13.14 -2.99
CA LEU A 40 22.07 -13.51 -3.85
C LEU A 40 21.29 -14.65 -3.21
N ARG A 41 19.96 -14.54 -3.20
CA ARG A 41 19.04 -15.55 -2.67
C ARG A 41 18.34 -16.35 -3.76
N PRO A 42 17.97 -17.62 -3.50
CA PRO A 42 17.26 -18.42 -4.48
C PRO A 42 15.83 -17.95 -4.74
N ASP A 43 15.19 -17.36 -3.76
CA ASP A 43 13.83 -16.79 -3.77
C ASP A 43 13.83 -15.44 -3.03
N PRO A 44 12.76 -14.64 -3.11
CA PRO A 44 12.66 -13.35 -2.41
C PRO A 44 12.41 -13.53 -0.90
N SER A 45 13.30 -14.25 -0.21
CA SER A 45 13.25 -14.47 1.23
C SER A 45 14.63 -14.70 1.83
N ILE A 46 14.75 -14.54 3.15
CA ILE A 46 15.99 -14.84 3.90
C ILE A 46 16.02 -16.27 4.45
N ASN A 47 14.98 -17.07 4.22
CA ASN A 47 14.82 -18.38 4.86
C ASN A 47 15.74 -19.46 4.28
N GLN A 48 16.36 -19.20 3.13
CA GLN A 48 17.24 -20.14 2.45
C GLN A 48 18.69 -19.60 2.41
N ALA A 49 19.65 -20.50 2.29
CA ALA A 49 21.06 -20.10 2.14
C ALA A 49 21.26 -19.33 0.82
N PRO A 50 22.20 -18.36 0.79
CA PRO A 50 22.57 -17.67 -0.44
C PRO A 50 23.02 -18.64 -1.53
N VAL A 51 22.70 -18.33 -2.79
CA VAL A 51 23.12 -19.08 -3.99
C VAL A 51 24.33 -18.46 -4.68
N GLY A 52 24.73 -17.26 -4.26
CA GLY A 52 25.87 -16.53 -4.80
C GLY A 52 26.05 -15.18 -4.13
N GLU A 53 26.95 -14.39 -4.68
CA GLU A 53 27.26 -13.04 -4.21
C GLU A 53 27.37 -12.07 -5.40
N ILE A 54 27.08 -10.79 -5.17
CA ILE A 54 27.26 -9.68 -6.11
C ILE A 54 28.24 -8.65 -5.54
N GLN A 55 28.98 -7.99 -6.42
CA GLN A 55 30.09 -7.11 -6.03
C GLN A 55 29.80 -5.67 -6.44
N ASN A 56 30.16 -4.72 -5.57
CA ASN A 56 30.18 -3.29 -5.86
C ASN A 56 31.00 -2.99 -7.14
N GLY A 57 30.58 -1.98 -7.89
CA GLY A 57 31.20 -1.59 -9.17
C GLY A 57 30.76 -2.44 -10.35
N THR A 58 29.84 -3.40 -10.16
CA THR A 58 29.25 -4.19 -11.23
C THR A 58 27.78 -3.84 -11.38
N LEU A 59 27.36 -3.48 -12.61
CA LEU A 59 25.95 -3.24 -12.93
C LEU A 59 25.30 -4.56 -13.35
N TYR A 60 24.27 -4.96 -12.62
CA TYR A 60 23.48 -6.15 -12.90
C TYR A 60 22.13 -5.75 -13.53
N PRO A 61 21.71 -6.35 -14.66
CA PRO A 61 20.37 -6.10 -15.19
C PRO A 61 19.31 -6.61 -14.20
N VAL A 62 18.26 -5.81 -13.96
CA VAL A 62 17.09 -6.23 -13.20
C VAL A 62 16.11 -6.90 -14.14
N VAL A 63 15.91 -8.21 -13.99
CA VAL A 63 15.13 -9.05 -14.91
C VAL A 63 13.78 -9.47 -14.33
N GLY A 64 13.53 -9.17 -13.06
CA GLY A 64 12.27 -9.43 -12.39
C GLY A 64 12.18 -8.67 -11.07
N ARG A 65 10.98 -8.56 -10.52
CA ARG A 65 10.72 -8.04 -9.18
C ARG A 65 9.70 -8.90 -8.46
N SER A 66 9.76 -8.95 -7.15
CA SER A 66 8.73 -9.62 -6.35
C SER A 66 7.44 -8.79 -6.35
N GLU A 67 6.30 -9.45 -6.31
CA GLU A 67 4.99 -8.81 -6.28
C GLU A 67 4.67 -8.21 -4.91
N PHE A 68 5.14 -8.86 -3.84
CA PHE A 68 4.74 -8.55 -2.46
C PHE A 68 5.87 -8.00 -1.60
N PHE A 69 7.13 -8.15 -2.00
CA PHE A 69 8.28 -7.78 -1.18
C PHE A 69 9.29 -6.98 -1.98
N PRO A 70 10.07 -6.08 -1.37
CA PRO A 70 11.04 -5.24 -2.05
C PRO A 70 12.31 -6.03 -2.45
N TRP A 71 12.12 -7.08 -3.25
CA TRP A 71 13.17 -7.90 -3.82
C TRP A 71 13.20 -7.78 -5.33
N VAL A 72 14.40 -7.68 -5.89
CA VAL A 72 14.63 -7.72 -7.34
C VAL A 72 15.41 -8.96 -7.75
N LEU A 73 15.02 -9.54 -8.87
CA LEU A 73 15.71 -10.65 -9.50
C LEU A 73 16.78 -10.09 -10.44
N LEU A 74 18.02 -10.35 -10.14
CA LEU A 74 19.14 -9.92 -10.96
C LEU A 74 19.47 -10.93 -12.04
N GLY A 75 19.90 -10.42 -13.16
CA GLY A 75 20.44 -11.19 -14.26
C GLY A 75 21.97 -11.10 -14.34
N ASP A 76 22.59 -12.10 -14.91
CA ASP A 76 24.00 -12.09 -15.25
C ASP A 76 24.31 -10.88 -16.17
N PRO A 77 25.39 -10.11 -15.91
CA PRO A 77 25.68 -8.89 -16.65
C PRO A 77 25.91 -9.09 -18.17
N GLN A 78 26.24 -10.31 -18.61
CA GLN A 78 26.55 -10.61 -20.01
C GLN A 78 25.37 -11.26 -20.74
N THR A 79 24.61 -12.09 -20.04
CA THR A 79 23.56 -12.95 -20.64
C THR A 79 22.15 -12.56 -20.24
N ALA A 80 21.99 -11.71 -19.21
CA ALA A 80 20.74 -11.35 -18.56
C ALA A 80 19.93 -12.59 -18.04
N GLN A 81 20.57 -13.77 -17.92
CA GLN A 81 19.93 -14.92 -17.31
C GLN A 81 19.81 -14.69 -15.79
N PRO A 82 18.67 -15.05 -15.16
CA PRO A 82 18.49 -14.87 -13.72
C PRO A 82 19.58 -15.57 -12.91
N ILE A 83 20.21 -14.85 -11.99
CA ILE A 83 21.29 -15.35 -11.12
C ILE A 83 20.89 -15.43 -9.64
N GLY A 84 19.91 -14.63 -9.22
CA GLY A 84 19.43 -14.64 -7.83
C GLY A 84 18.65 -13.39 -7.48
N TRP A 85 17.98 -13.46 -6.34
CA TRP A 85 17.23 -12.37 -5.75
C TRP A 85 18.10 -11.56 -4.81
N VAL A 86 17.96 -10.26 -4.84
CA VAL A 86 18.60 -9.34 -3.89
C VAL A 86 17.55 -8.38 -3.33
N PHE A 87 17.72 -8.01 -2.09
CA PHE A 87 16.83 -7.02 -1.45
C PHE A 87 17.16 -5.61 -1.95
N ASN A 88 16.15 -4.78 -2.21
CA ASN A 88 16.33 -3.44 -2.81
C ASN A 88 17.29 -2.56 -1.99
N ASP A 89 17.24 -2.67 -0.67
CA ASP A 89 17.99 -1.78 0.22
C ASP A 89 19.52 -2.00 0.21
N VAL A 90 20.00 -3.08 -0.40
CA VAL A 90 21.43 -3.35 -0.52
C VAL A 90 21.99 -3.03 -1.90
N VAL A 91 21.19 -2.47 -2.79
CA VAL A 91 21.56 -2.08 -4.16
C VAL A 91 21.06 -0.69 -4.51
N VAL A 92 21.78 0.01 -5.39
CA VAL A 92 21.29 1.22 -6.06
C VAL A 92 20.58 0.78 -7.33
N ILE A 93 19.28 1.05 -7.43
CA ILE A 93 18.51 0.80 -8.64
C ILE A 93 18.64 1.99 -9.59
N ASN A 94 19.06 1.72 -10.83
CA ASN A 94 19.13 2.71 -11.90
C ASN A 94 18.08 2.40 -12.95
N GLY A 95 17.07 3.25 -13.04
CA GLY A 95 15.94 3.11 -13.95
C GLY A 95 14.61 2.92 -13.22
N ASP A 96 13.54 2.75 -13.97
CA ASP A 96 12.19 2.62 -13.45
C ASP A 96 11.85 1.14 -13.18
N LEU A 97 11.74 0.75 -11.91
CA LEU A 97 11.36 -0.60 -11.50
C LEU A 97 9.96 -1.01 -11.99
N ASN A 98 9.09 -0.06 -12.31
CA ASN A 98 7.76 -0.38 -12.84
C ASN A 98 7.83 -1.00 -14.24
N LEU A 99 8.94 -0.81 -14.95
CA LEU A 99 9.20 -1.48 -16.23
C LEU A 99 9.63 -2.94 -16.06
N VAL A 100 9.98 -3.35 -14.83
CA VAL A 100 10.44 -4.72 -14.54
C VAL A 100 9.22 -5.60 -14.25
N PRO A 101 9.07 -6.74 -14.95
CA PRO A 101 7.94 -7.63 -14.74
C PRO A 101 8.00 -8.30 -13.37
N PHE A 102 6.85 -8.61 -12.80
CA PHE A 102 6.78 -9.50 -11.64
C PHE A 102 7.31 -10.90 -11.98
N SER A 103 7.98 -11.51 -11.02
CA SER A 103 8.61 -12.82 -11.20
C SER A 103 8.49 -13.65 -9.92
N SER A 104 8.24 -14.95 -10.09
CA SER A 104 8.25 -15.96 -9.04
C SER A 104 9.35 -17.01 -9.26
N VAL A 105 10.39 -16.68 -10.02
CA VAL A 105 11.49 -17.61 -10.34
C VAL A 105 12.24 -17.97 -9.07
N VAL A 106 12.45 -19.29 -8.86
CA VAL A 106 13.33 -19.81 -7.80
C VAL A 106 14.62 -20.32 -8.45
N ILE A 107 15.75 -19.77 -8.02
CA ILE A 107 17.08 -20.14 -8.56
C ILE A 107 17.53 -21.47 -7.96
N GLY A 108 17.99 -22.40 -8.80
CA GLY A 108 18.47 -23.72 -8.36
C GLY A 108 17.40 -24.79 -8.26
N ALA A 109 16.13 -24.50 -8.51
CA ALA A 109 15.10 -25.51 -8.75
C ALA A 109 15.37 -26.16 -10.12
N GLY A 110 15.85 -27.41 -10.14
CA GLY A 110 16.08 -28.14 -11.37
C GLY A 110 14.81 -28.18 -12.23
N THR A 111 15.01 -28.08 -13.54
CA THR A 111 13.93 -28.19 -14.54
C THR A 111 13.36 -29.62 -14.56
N ASP A 112 12.41 -29.92 -13.68
CA ASP A 112 11.56 -31.08 -13.79
C ASP A 112 10.11 -30.66 -13.47
N SER A 113 9.31 -30.75 -14.53
CA SER A 113 7.84 -30.89 -14.63
C SER A 113 6.98 -30.35 -13.47
N VAL A 114 6.14 -29.39 -13.83
CA VAL A 114 4.98 -28.92 -13.08
C VAL A 114 4.04 -30.10 -12.79
N ASP A 115 4.08 -30.58 -11.55
CA ASP A 115 2.97 -31.33 -10.95
C ASP A 115 2.42 -30.48 -9.79
N VAL A 116 1.19 -30.02 -9.98
CA VAL A 116 0.41 -29.35 -8.97
C VAL A 116 0.04 -30.38 -7.90
N ALA A 117 0.81 -30.42 -6.82
CA ALA A 117 0.49 -31.23 -5.65
C ALA A 117 -0.11 -30.34 -4.57
N ALA A 118 -1.32 -30.71 -4.18
CA ALA A 118 -2.07 -30.10 -3.09
C ALA A 118 -1.28 -30.03 -1.79
N ALA A 119 -1.43 -28.91 -1.08
CA ALA A 119 -0.85 -28.67 0.22
C ALA A 119 -1.32 -29.71 1.28
N PRO A 120 -0.43 -30.20 2.14
CA PRO A 120 -0.85 -31.05 3.26
C PRO A 120 -1.42 -30.17 4.39
N THR A 121 -2.65 -30.48 4.76
CA THR A 121 -3.31 -29.98 5.97
C THR A 121 -2.55 -30.45 7.21
N ALA A 122 -1.86 -29.56 7.90
CA ALA A 122 -1.25 -29.85 9.19
C ALA A 122 -2.28 -29.67 10.30
N THR A 123 -2.67 -30.79 10.91
CA THR A 123 -3.49 -30.83 12.12
C THR A 123 -2.64 -30.41 13.32
N ILE A 124 -2.92 -29.26 13.91
CA ILE A 124 -2.31 -28.84 15.18
C ILE A 124 -3.14 -29.43 16.31
N ALA A 125 -2.54 -30.36 17.03
CA ALA A 125 -3.08 -30.88 18.28
C ALA A 125 -2.81 -29.87 19.40
N ALA A 126 -3.88 -29.44 20.06
CA ALA A 126 -3.85 -28.58 21.24
C ALA A 126 -3.16 -29.28 22.42
N VAL A 127 -2.20 -28.61 23.02
CA VAL A 127 -1.78 -28.90 24.41
C VAL A 127 -2.23 -27.74 25.27
N VAL A 128 -3.28 -28.00 26.02
CA VAL A 128 -3.72 -27.16 27.13
C VAL A 128 -2.89 -27.55 28.35
N GLN A 129 -2.23 -26.59 28.96
CA GLN A 129 -1.78 -26.77 30.34
C GLN A 129 -2.03 -25.51 31.16
N GLU A 130 -2.89 -25.70 32.14
CA GLU A 130 -3.25 -24.75 33.19
C GLU A 130 -2.06 -24.31 34.02
N SER A 131 -2.05 -23.04 34.43
CA SER A 131 -1.57 -22.73 35.79
C SER A 131 -2.33 -21.52 36.36
N ILE A 132 -2.83 -21.76 37.54
CA ILE A 132 -3.73 -20.96 38.34
C ILE A 132 -2.96 -19.97 39.22
N ALA A 133 -3.51 -18.77 39.30
CA ALA A 133 -3.57 -17.81 40.41
C ALA A 133 -2.36 -17.51 41.30
N ALA A 134 -2.06 -16.23 41.41
CA ALA A 134 -1.92 -15.59 42.73
C ALA A 134 -2.18 -14.08 42.60
N THR A 135 -3.24 -13.64 43.23
CA THR A 135 -3.58 -12.26 43.54
C THR A 135 -2.74 -11.81 44.72
N GLU A 136 -1.93 -10.78 44.59
CA GLU A 136 -1.46 -10.00 45.76
C GLU A 136 -1.50 -8.50 45.42
N SER A 137 -2.10 -7.78 46.34
CA SER A 137 -2.26 -6.33 46.39
C SER A 137 -0.91 -5.62 46.52
N LEU A 138 -0.68 -4.59 45.72
CA LEU A 138 0.50 -3.71 45.82
C LEU A 138 0.11 -2.36 46.39
N ASP A 139 0.61 -2.11 47.61
CA ASP A 139 0.66 -0.81 48.24
C ASP A 139 1.67 0.12 47.56
N LEU A 140 1.23 1.34 47.26
CA LEU A 140 2.05 2.41 46.74
C LEU A 140 2.98 2.99 47.80
N VAL A 141 4.27 2.70 47.71
CA VAL A 141 5.31 3.46 48.42
C VAL A 141 6.49 3.76 47.49
N GLY A 142 6.70 5.06 47.30
CA GLY A 142 7.98 5.71 47.01
C GLY A 142 8.85 5.18 45.87
N ILE A 143 8.75 5.77 44.70
CA ILE A 143 9.67 5.52 43.56
C ILE A 143 10.98 6.25 43.82
N ALA A 144 12.02 5.50 44.25
CA ALA A 144 13.40 5.91 44.07
C ALA A 144 13.85 5.46 42.68
N LEU A 145 14.36 6.37 41.85
CA LEU A 145 15.01 6.02 40.58
C LEU A 145 16.15 5.04 40.87
N PRO A 146 16.21 3.87 40.20
CA PRO A 146 17.37 3.03 40.27
C PRO A 146 18.46 3.60 39.36
N THR A 147 19.53 4.15 39.98
CA THR A 147 20.83 4.26 39.35
C THR A 147 21.46 2.87 39.28
N GLY A 148 20.98 2.05 38.38
CA GLY A 148 21.58 0.77 38.03
C GLY A 148 22.41 0.93 36.78
N THR A 149 23.71 0.74 36.88
CA THR A 149 24.56 0.45 35.72
C THR A 149 23.93 -0.70 34.95
N PRO A 150 23.65 -0.57 33.63
CA PRO A 150 23.04 -1.67 32.89
C PRO A 150 23.97 -2.89 32.94
N THR A 151 23.49 -3.96 33.53
CA THR A 151 24.17 -5.26 33.47
C THR A 151 24.17 -5.68 32.01
N ALA A 152 25.37 -5.84 31.42
CA ALA A 152 25.49 -6.31 30.05
C ALA A 152 24.70 -7.61 29.88
N ALA A 153 23.77 -7.63 28.92
CA ALA A 153 23.05 -8.85 28.58
C ALA A 153 24.05 -9.94 28.16
N PRO A 154 23.75 -11.23 28.40
CA PRO A 154 24.64 -12.31 27.99
C PRO A 154 24.89 -12.26 26.49
N LEU A 155 26.13 -12.56 26.07
CA LEU A 155 26.52 -12.60 24.67
C LEU A 155 25.67 -13.65 23.91
N SER A 156 25.17 -13.29 22.75
CA SER A 156 24.32 -14.16 21.91
C SER A 156 25.10 -15.32 21.28
N GLY A 157 26.41 -15.16 21.13
CA GLY A 157 27.27 -16.10 20.41
C GLY A 157 27.09 -16.06 18.87
N VAL A 158 26.28 -15.15 18.36
CA VAL A 158 26.11 -14.92 16.92
C VAL A 158 26.82 -13.62 16.56
N ILE A 159 27.76 -13.68 15.61
CA ILE A 159 28.60 -12.55 15.21
C ILE A 159 28.39 -12.26 13.73
N GLY A 160 28.13 -11.00 13.39
CA GLY A 160 28.13 -10.49 12.01
C GLY A 160 29.38 -9.70 11.72
N ARG A 161 30.05 -10.00 10.61
CA ARG A 161 31.16 -9.22 10.08
C ARG A 161 30.77 -8.50 8.83
N THR A 162 31.01 -7.20 8.76
CA THR A 162 30.66 -6.40 7.58
C THR A 162 31.52 -6.81 6.37
N THR A 163 30.87 -6.95 5.22
CA THR A 163 31.53 -7.33 3.96
C THR A 163 32.15 -6.13 3.22
N GLY A 164 31.79 -4.90 3.63
CA GLY A 164 32.25 -3.63 3.06
C GLY A 164 32.01 -2.47 4.01
N GLU A 165 32.14 -1.24 3.52
CA GLU A 165 31.66 -0.07 4.24
C GLU A 165 30.11 -0.09 4.23
N VAL A 166 29.49 -0.11 5.41
CA VAL A 166 28.02 -0.21 5.55
C VAL A 166 27.49 0.79 6.56
N ASN A 167 26.26 1.25 6.32
CA ASN A 167 25.56 2.13 7.24
C ASN A 167 24.93 1.31 8.38
N ILE A 168 25.17 1.73 9.62
CA ILE A 168 24.42 1.29 10.78
C ILE A 168 23.26 2.24 10.97
N ARG A 169 22.06 1.70 11.12
CA ARG A 169 20.81 2.48 11.21
C ARG A 169 20.12 2.29 12.54
N TYR A 170 19.25 3.24 12.86
CA TYR A 170 18.43 3.21 14.08
C TYR A 170 17.38 2.09 14.05
N GLY A 171 16.90 1.68 12.88
CA GLY A 171 15.91 0.64 12.69
C GLY A 171 16.12 -0.19 11.42
N PRO A 172 15.31 -1.23 11.20
CA PRO A 172 15.46 -2.20 10.10
C PRO A 172 14.92 -1.67 8.77
N GLY A 173 15.63 -0.73 8.13
CA GLY A 173 15.30 -0.18 6.83
C GLY A 173 16.18 1.03 6.49
N VAL A 174 16.28 1.37 5.21
CA VAL A 174 17.07 2.52 4.73
C VAL A 174 16.42 3.87 5.07
N ASP A 175 15.16 3.89 5.36
CA ASP A 175 14.37 5.01 5.83
C ASP A 175 14.68 5.41 7.29
N PHE A 176 15.27 4.50 8.07
CA PHE A 176 15.73 4.86 9.41
C PHE A 176 17.01 5.70 9.37
N PRO A 177 17.15 6.68 10.28
CA PRO A 177 18.35 7.50 10.38
C PRO A 177 19.63 6.67 10.49
N ARG A 178 20.66 7.09 9.76
CA ARG A 178 21.99 6.54 9.93
C ARG A 178 22.56 7.01 11.26
N ILE A 179 22.97 6.06 12.11
CA ILE A 179 23.57 6.32 13.42
C ILE A 179 25.08 6.02 13.46
N GLY A 180 25.59 5.36 12.43
CA GLY A 180 27.02 5.06 12.30
C GLY A 180 27.39 4.51 10.94
N VAL A 181 28.68 4.26 10.75
CA VAL A 181 29.26 3.60 9.58
C VAL A 181 30.25 2.55 10.08
N ALA A 182 30.11 1.32 9.62
CA ALA A 182 31.04 0.25 9.85
C ALA A 182 31.94 0.05 8.62
N GLN A 183 33.23 -0.30 8.86
CA GLN A 183 34.19 -0.60 7.81
C GLN A 183 34.21 -2.10 7.51
N ALA A 184 34.74 -2.48 6.35
CA ALA A 184 34.88 -3.88 5.98
C ALA A 184 35.62 -4.69 7.05
N GLY A 185 35.02 -5.79 7.52
CA GLY A 185 35.60 -6.68 8.54
C GLY A 185 35.29 -6.31 9.98
N ASP A 186 34.61 -5.19 10.25
CA ASP A 186 34.11 -4.86 11.57
C ASP A 186 33.15 -5.95 12.08
N ALA A 187 33.33 -6.35 13.34
CA ALA A 187 32.55 -7.45 13.92
C ALA A 187 31.58 -6.94 14.99
N PHE A 188 30.34 -7.34 14.88
CA PHE A 188 29.27 -6.98 15.80
C PHE A 188 28.59 -8.22 16.36
N GLU A 189 28.21 -8.18 17.62
CA GLU A 189 27.32 -9.18 18.19
C GLU A 189 25.89 -8.92 17.69
N ILE A 190 25.27 -9.93 17.07
CA ILE A 190 23.87 -9.88 16.65
C ILE A 190 23.00 -10.25 17.84
N SER A 191 22.06 -9.38 18.20
CA SER A 191 21.17 -9.53 19.36
C SER A 191 19.76 -10.01 18.99
N ALA A 192 19.31 -9.72 17.77
CA ALA A 192 17.98 -10.09 17.28
C ALA A 192 17.94 -10.08 15.74
N TYR A 193 16.86 -10.61 15.16
CA TYR A 193 16.58 -10.49 13.74
C TYR A 193 15.16 -9.96 13.53
N HIS A 194 14.93 -9.28 12.39
CA HIS A 194 13.60 -8.82 12.04
C HIS A 194 12.76 -9.97 11.46
N THR A 195 11.47 -10.04 11.81
CA THR A 195 10.59 -11.16 11.43
C THR A 195 10.29 -11.23 9.92
N GLN A 196 10.29 -10.10 9.23
CA GLN A 196 9.84 -9.99 7.84
C GLN A 196 10.89 -9.35 6.91
N LEU A 197 11.74 -8.47 7.44
CA LEU A 197 12.74 -7.76 6.66
C LEU A 197 14.13 -8.41 6.83
N PRO A 198 15.01 -8.38 5.82
CA PRO A 198 16.34 -8.98 5.91
C PRO A 198 17.31 -8.09 6.68
N TRP A 199 16.93 -7.75 7.93
CA TRP A 199 17.70 -6.90 8.83
C TRP A 199 17.96 -7.61 10.14
N VAL A 200 19.16 -7.39 10.71
CA VAL A 200 19.53 -7.86 12.03
C VAL A 200 19.87 -6.70 12.94
N GLN A 201 19.48 -6.84 14.21
CA GLN A 201 19.85 -5.93 15.26
C GLN A 201 21.21 -6.35 15.82
N LEU A 202 22.09 -5.41 15.95
CA LEU A 202 23.42 -5.61 16.51
C LEU A 202 23.66 -4.72 17.72
N ARG A 203 24.56 -5.16 18.60
CA ARG A 203 25.00 -4.33 19.71
C ARG A 203 25.90 -3.22 19.16
N TYR A 204 25.54 -1.98 19.47
CA TYR A 204 26.23 -0.78 19.02
C TYR A 204 26.30 0.24 20.15
N ASP A 205 27.39 0.21 20.93
CA ASP A 205 27.50 0.96 22.19
C ASP A 205 27.69 2.48 21.99
N ASP A 206 27.89 2.95 20.74
CA ASP A 206 28.12 4.37 20.44
C ASP A 206 26.82 5.21 20.44
N VAL A 207 25.65 4.56 20.62
CA VAL A 207 24.35 5.24 20.63
C VAL A 207 23.55 4.98 21.89
N ALA A 208 22.68 5.93 22.23
CA ALA A 208 21.71 5.75 23.29
C ALA A 208 20.81 4.53 22.99
N GLY A 209 20.77 3.56 23.89
CA GLY A 209 20.07 2.30 23.70
C GLY A 209 20.98 1.11 23.37
N GLY A 210 22.20 1.36 22.89
CA GLY A 210 23.22 0.33 22.69
C GLY A 210 22.95 -0.63 21.53
N PHE A 211 22.08 -0.28 20.57
CA PHE A 211 21.70 -1.12 19.44
C PHE A 211 21.67 -0.36 18.12
N GLY A 212 21.98 -1.06 17.04
CA GLY A 212 21.84 -0.59 15.67
C GLY A 212 21.37 -1.71 14.76
N TRP A 213 21.10 -1.40 13.51
CA TRP A 213 20.60 -2.33 12.51
C TRP A 213 21.44 -2.30 11.25
N ILE A 214 21.70 -3.47 10.70
CA ILE A 214 22.37 -3.66 9.40
C ILE A 214 21.56 -4.68 8.59
N ALA A 215 21.49 -4.49 7.27
CA ALA A 215 20.93 -5.48 6.35
C ALA A 215 21.76 -6.77 6.39
N ILE A 216 21.09 -7.91 6.53
CA ILE A 216 21.73 -9.21 6.74
C ILE A 216 22.67 -9.59 5.60
N ASP A 217 22.35 -9.18 4.36
CA ASP A 217 23.15 -9.52 3.17
C ASP A 217 24.45 -8.70 3.04
N LEU A 218 24.66 -7.74 3.93
CA LEU A 218 25.91 -6.99 4.07
C LEU A 218 26.83 -7.55 5.17
N LEU A 219 26.49 -8.72 5.73
CA LEU A 219 27.20 -9.35 6.82
C LEU A 219 27.60 -10.79 6.46
N ASP A 220 28.82 -11.16 6.83
CA ASP A 220 29.22 -12.56 6.98
C ASP A 220 28.89 -13.00 8.40
N ILE A 221 27.96 -13.94 8.57
CA ILE A 221 27.37 -14.28 9.86
C ILE A 221 27.90 -15.63 10.36
N GLU A 222 28.58 -15.59 11.51
CA GLU A 222 28.98 -16.78 12.27
C GLU A 222 27.90 -17.12 13.31
N GLY A 223 27.25 -18.27 13.17
CA GLY A 223 26.18 -18.74 14.06
C GLY A 223 24.81 -18.81 13.37
N ASN A 224 23.76 -19.00 14.14
CA ASN A 224 22.40 -19.11 13.63
C ASN A 224 21.52 -17.99 14.20
N ILE A 225 21.17 -17.01 13.36
CA ILE A 225 20.33 -15.87 13.76
C ILE A 225 18.94 -16.28 14.23
N PHE A 226 18.39 -17.39 13.73
CA PHE A 226 17.06 -17.88 14.11
C PHE A 226 17.00 -18.49 15.53
N THR A 227 18.13 -18.57 16.22
CA THR A 227 18.17 -18.87 17.66
C THR A 227 18.02 -17.64 18.54
N LEU A 228 18.08 -16.45 17.93
CA LEU A 228 17.95 -15.17 18.60
C LEU A 228 16.47 -14.74 18.71
N PRO A 229 16.14 -13.74 19.54
CA PRO A 229 14.83 -13.13 19.56
C PRO A 229 14.44 -12.60 18.17
N ALA A 230 13.21 -12.93 17.75
CA ALA A 230 12.59 -12.31 16.60
C ALA A 230 11.93 -11.00 17.06
N VAL A 231 12.23 -9.90 16.40
CA VAL A 231 11.63 -8.59 16.67
C VAL A 231 10.85 -8.11 15.47
N SER A 232 9.72 -7.48 15.71
CA SER A 232 8.95 -6.78 14.70
C SER A 232 9.29 -5.29 14.75
N ARG A 233 8.88 -4.55 13.74
CA ARG A 233 9.05 -3.09 13.70
C ARG A 233 8.33 -2.40 14.87
N LEU A 234 7.28 -3.02 15.40
CA LEU A 234 6.49 -2.52 16.54
C LEU A 234 7.26 -2.55 17.87
N ASP A 235 8.34 -3.36 17.96
CA ASP A 235 9.14 -3.49 19.16
C ASP A 235 10.18 -2.34 19.34
N PHE A 236 10.20 -1.37 18.40
CA PHE A 236 11.04 -0.19 18.52
C PHE A 236 10.33 0.92 19.28
N ALA A 237 10.85 1.24 20.44
CA ALA A 237 10.64 2.58 20.97
C ALA A 237 11.46 3.55 20.12
N LEU A 238 10.81 4.24 19.18
CA LEU A 238 11.38 5.45 18.60
C LEU A 238 11.80 6.38 19.74
N PRO A 239 12.91 7.15 19.61
CA PRO A 239 13.20 8.17 20.60
C PRO A 239 11.93 9.00 20.74
N THR A 240 11.42 9.11 21.97
CA THR A 240 10.25 9.94 22.26
C THR A 240 10.61 11.35 21.84
N LEU A 241 10.20 11.75 20.66
CA LEU A 241 10.25 13.15 20.27
C LEU A 241 9.39 13.87 21.31
N THR A 242 9.93 14.96 21.87
CA THR A 242 9.13 15.84 22.71
C THR A 242 7.86 16.17 21.93
N PRO A 243 6.66 15.95 22.48
CA PRO A 243 5.43 16.12 21.72
C PRO A 243 5.43 17.52 21.11
N THR A 244 5.36 17.55 19.79
CA THR A 244 5.15 18.80 19.05
C THR A 244 3.77 19.29 19.48
N PRO A 245 3.63 20.52 20.00
CA PRO A 245 2.35 20.98 20.53
C PRO A 245 1.30 21.04 19.41
N ASN A 246 0.15 20.45 19.66
CA ASN A 246 -1.09 20.48 18.88
C ASN A 246 -0.95 20.12 17.39
N VAL A 247 -0.86 18.83 17.11
CA VAL A 247 -0.90 18.30 15.73
C VAL A 247 -2.34 18.09 15.26
N VAL A 248 -3.29 17.91 16.19
CA VAL A 248 -4.72 17.79 15.88
C VAL A 248 -5.29 19.18 15.63
N VAL A 249 -5.56 19.48 14.37
CA VAL A 249 -6.11 20.79 13.96
C VAL A 249 -7.47 20.56 13.31
N ALA A 250 -8.43 21.42 13.69
CA ALA A 250 -9.72 21.46 13.02
C ALA A 250 -9.53 21.84 11.54
N VAL A 251 -10.21 21.13 10.65
CA VAL A 251 -10.13 21.36 9.20
C VAL A 251 -10.69 22.73 8.86
N ASP A 252 -9.92 23.54 8.14
CA ASP A 252 -10.30 24.85 7.63
C ASP A 252 -9.84 25.02 6.18
N GLY A 253 -10.50 25.94 5.46
CA GLY A 253 -10.09 26.31 4.09
C GLY A 253 -10.61 25.41 2.97
N LEU A 254 -11.45 24.41 3.26
CA LEU A 254 -12.21 23.72 2.23
C LEU A 254 -13.36 24.61 1.70
N PRO A 255 -13.74 24.49 0.43
CA PRO A 255 -14.72 25.39 -0.19
C PRO A 255 -16.08 25.38 0.53
N GLY A 256 -16.44 26.49 1.17
CA GLY A 256 -17.71 26.60 1.92
C GLY A 256 -17.81 25.70 3.15
N PHE A 257 -16.70 25.11 3.61
CA PHE A 257 -16.63 24.31 4.82
C PHE A 257 -15.49 24.77 5.71
N SER A 258 -15.80 24.86 6.99
CA SER A 258 -14.85 25.05 8.08
C SER A 258 -15.38 24.25 9.26
N SER A 259 -14.55 23.41 9.85
CA SER A 259 -14.94 22.65 11.04
C SER A 259 -15.35 23.59 12.17
N PRO A 260 -16.40 23.28 12.94
CA PRO A 260 -16.60 23.91 14.23
C PRO A 260 -15.40 23.65 15.16
N SER A 261 -15.36 24.35 16.29
CA SER A 261 -14.37 24.05 17.32
C SER A 261 -14.52 22.61 17.77
N LEU A 262 -13.41 21.88 17.82
CA LEU A 262 -13.40 20.47 18.22
C LEU A 262 -13.88 20.31 19.67
N SER A 263 -14.68 19.29 19.92
CA SER A 263 -14.97 18.82 21.27
C SER A 263 -13.72 18.15 21.86
N PRO A 264 -13.53 18.19 23.19
CA PRO A 264 -12.37 17.53 23.82
C PRO A 264 -12.27 16.04 23.49
N GLU A 265 -13.41 15.37 23.33
CA GLU A 265 -13.51 13.97 23.01
C GLU A 265 -13.06 13.69 21.57
N PHE A 266 -13.41 14.55 20.61
CA PHE A 266 -13.01 14.41 19.21
C PHE A 266 -11.53 14.81 19.00
N GLU A 267 -11.05 15.81 19.74
CA GLU A 267 -9.62 16.16 19.78
C GLU A 267 -8.79 14.99 20.34
N ALA A 268 -9.23 14.37 21.44
CA ALA A 268 -8.56 13.20 22.02
C ALA A 268 -8.55 11.97 21.07
N LEU A 269 -9.63 11.75 20.29
CA LEU A 269 -9.63 10.74 19.24
C LEU A 269 -8.54 11.04 18.18
N GLY A 270 -8.42 12.29 17.77
CA GLY A 270 -7.37 12.69 16.85
C GLY A 270 -5.97 12.44 17.41
N GLU A 271 -5.74 12.75 18.67
CA GLU A 271 -4.46 12.50 19.36
C GLU A 271 -4.14 10.99 19.43
N ASP A 272 -5.14 10.12 19.71
CA ASP A 272 -4.95 8.67 19.74
C ASP A 272 -4.58 8.13 18.35
N ILE A 273 -5.28 8.56 17.29
CA ILE A 273 -4.95 8.18 15.91
C ILE A 273 -3.54 8.67 15.53
N TRP A 274 -3.22 9.91 15.88
CA TRP A 274 -1.89 10.46 15.64
C TRP A 274 -0.80 9.63 16.32
N GLN A 275 -0.99 9.24 17.58
CA GLN A 275 -0.04 8.40 18.30
C GLN A 275 0.13 7.03 17.62
N LYS A 276 -0.94 6.42 17.11
CA LYS A 276 -0.87 5.17 16.35
C LYS A 276 -0.02 5.30 15.09
N LEU A 277 -0.11 6.42 14.37
CA LEU A 277 0.75 6.71 13.22
C LEU A 277 2.20 6.82 13.64
N LEU A 278 2.49 7.58 14.70
CA LEU A 278 3.85 7.74 15.24
C LEU A 278 4.46 6.42 15.70
N ASP A 279 3.70 5.59 16.41
CA ASP A 279 4.14 4.29 16.92
C ASP A 279 4.55 3.34 15.79
N GLN A 280 4.01 3.54 14.58
CA GLN A 280 4.36 2.81 13.36
C GLN A 280 5.41 3.55 12.50
N GLY A 281 5.94 4.67 12.99
CA GLY A 281 6.98 5.47 12.32
C GLY A 281 6.47 6.27 11.12
N PHE A 282 5.18 6.61 11.08
CA PHE A 282 4.61 7.53 10.09
C PHE A 282 4.52 8.94 10.70
N GLU A 283 5.47 9.78 10.34
CA GLU A 283 5.62 11.13 10.89
C GLU A 283 5.69 12.18 9.76
N PRO A 284 5.06 13.36 9.90
CA PRO A 284 5.04 14.37 8.84
C PRO A 284 6.40 14.95 8.47
N GLU A 285 7.34 14.95 9.41
CA GLU A 285 8.70 15.50 9.22
C GLU A 285 9.71 14.46 8.70
N THR A 286 9.27 13.22 8.52
CA THR A 286 10.08 12.14 7.96
C THR A 286 9.68 11.85 6.51
N SER A 287 10.38 10.93 5.87
CA SER A 287 10.02 10.43 4.55
C SER A 287 8.85 9.42 4.58
N ARG A 288 8.48 8.92 5.78
CA ARG A 288 7.34 8.02 5.99
C ARG A 288 6.18 8.81 6.56
N ILE A 289 5.15 9.01 5.77
CA ILE A 289 4.07 9.94 6.07
C ILE A 289 2.77 9.19 6.23
N GLY A 290 2.07 9.43 7.34
CA GLY A 290 0.67 9.06 7.52
C GLY A 290 -0.19 10.31 7.42
N SER A 291 -1.19 10.28 6.56
CA SER A 291 -2.18 11.36 6.44
C SER A 291 -3.58 10.83 6.69
N LEU A 292 -4.39 11.67 7.32
CA LEU A 292 -5.74 11.34 7.70
C LEU A 292 -6.67 12.54 7.49
N PHE A 293 -7.89 12.25 7.08
CA PHE A 293 -9.05 13.13 7.23
C PHE A 293 -10.17 12.34 7.91
N LEU A 294 -10.72 12.89 8.98
CA LEU A 294 -11.87 12.35 9.70
C LEU A 294 -12.90 13.44 9.92
N MET A 295 -14.17 13.15 9.59
CA MET A 295 -15.28 14.08 9.82
C MET A 295 -16.46 13.35 10.44
N ASP A 296 -16.95 13.89 11.55
CA ASP A 296 -18.26 13.54 12.12
C ASP A 296 -19.36 14.21 11.29
N LEU A 297 -20.19 13.42 10.67
CA LEU A 297 -21.27 13.91 9.77
C LEU A 297 -22.51 14.42 10.53
N GLN A 298 -22.60 14.24 11.85
CA GLN A 298 -23.65 14.78 12.71
C GLN A 298 -23.30 16.16 13.24
N THR A 299 -22.08 16.33 13.73
CA THR A 299 -21.63 17.59 14.34
C THR A 299 -20.98 18.53 13.33
N GLY A 300 -20.39 17.98 12.26
CA GLY A 300 -19.56 18.68 11.30
C GLY A 300 -18.12 18.89 11.80
N GLU A 301 -17.74 18.38 12.97
CA GLU A 301 -16.37 18.40 13.43
C GLU A 301 -15.48 17.59 12.48
N ALA A 302 -14.33 18.16 12.10
CA ALA A 302 -13.38 17.49 11.20
C ALA A 302 -11.95 17.79 11.60
N ILE A 303 -11.11 16.75 11.55
CA ILE A 303 -9.66 16.83 11.78
C ILE A 303 -8.90 16.31 10.57
N ALA A 304 -7.69 16.81 10.35
CA ALA A 304 -6.80 16.29 9.33
C ALA A 304 -5.34 16.32 9.79
N PHE A 305 -4.56 15.36 9.31
CA PHE A 305 -3.11 15.31 9.45
C PHE A 305 -2.48 15.20 8.07
N GLY A 306 -1.40 15.93 7.81
CA GLY A 306 -0.72 15.91 6.53
C GLY A 306 -1.64 16.24 5.34
N ASP A 307 -2.58 17.15 5.56
CA ASP A 307 -3.58 17.57 4.58
C ASP A 307 -3.00 18.43 3.45
N ASP A 308 -1.79 18.92 3.63
CA ASP A 308 -1.00 19.64 2.63
C ASP A 308 -0.22 18.71 1.69
N VAL A 309 -0.07 17.43 2.02
CA VAL A 309 0.72 16.47 1.22
C VAL A 309 -0.07 16.02 -0.01
N ALA A 310 0.55 16.16 -1.19
CA ALA A 310 0.03 15.57 -2.42
C ALA A 310 0.45 14.11 -2.53
N TYR A 311 -0.50 13.24 -2.77
CA TYR A 311 -0.27 11.81 -3.05
C TYR A 311 -0.64 11.47 -4.48
N SER A 312 -0.01 10.42 -5.05
CA SER A 312 -0.52 9.79 -6.26
C SER A 312 -1.97 9.38 -6.05
N GLY A 313 -2.84 9.67 -7.03
CA GLY A 313 -4.28 9.45 -6.89
C GLY A 313 -4.67 7.98 -6.71
N MET A 314 -3.82 7.06 -7.15
CA MET A 314 -4.05 5.62 -7.05
C MET A 314 -5.45 5.25 -7.58
N SER A 315 -6.07 4.24 -7.01
CA SER A 315 -7.48 3.94 -7.28
C SER A 315 -8.47 4.77 -6.44
N LEU A 316 -7.99 5.61 -5.54
CA LEU A 316 -8.83 6.55 -4.79
C LEU A 316 -9.40 7.66 -5.68
N SER A 317 -8.67 8.06 -6.73
CA SER A 317 -9.15 9.00 -7.75
C SER A 317 -10.40 8.51 -8.51
N LYS A 318 -10.74 7.23 -8.44
CA LYS A 318 -11.97 6.68 -9.02
C LYS A 318 -13.24 7.24 -8.36
N ILE A 319 -13.15 7.73 -7.12
CA ILE A 319 -14.23 8.50 -6.48
C ILE A 319 -14.51 9.79 -7.27
N SER A 320 -13.46 10.50 -7.68
CA SER A 320 -13.60 11.71 -8.51
C SER A 320 -14.14 11.39 -9.92
N ILE A 321 -13.71 10.28 -10.52
CA ILE A 321 -14.23 9.82 -11.83
C ILE A 321 -15.74 9.49 -11.70
N LEU A 322 -16.13 8.83 -10.61
CA LEU A 322 -17.52 8.49 -10.32
C LEU A 322 -18.39 9.75 -10.24
N ALA A 323 -17.99 10.74 -9.45
CA ALA A 323 -18.70 12.01 -9.34
C ALA A 323 -18.78 12.76 -10.69
N ALA A 324 -17.69 12.79 -11.47
CA ALA A 324 -17.67 13.44 -12.77
C ALA A 324 -18.55 12.74 -13.81
N LEU A 325 -18.65 11.41 -13.76
CA LEU A 325 -19.56 10.67 -14.63
C LEU A 325 -21.01 11.02 -14.32
N PHE A 326 -21.44 10.95 -13.07
CA PHE A 326 -22.81 11.23 -12.69
C PHE A 326 -23.20 12.69 -12.94
N ARG A 327 -22.26 13.63 -12.88
CA ARG A 327 -22.48 15.01 -13.36
C ARG A 327 -22.79 15.08 -14.86
N THR A 328 -22.21 14.19 -15.65
CA THR A 328 -22.28 14.21 -17.12
C THR A 328 -23.45 13.35 -17.64
N LEU A 329 -23.91 12.40 -16.85
CA LEU A 329 -24.89 11.40 -17.27
C LEU A 329 -26.31 11.99 -17.34
N GLU A 330 -26.92 11.88 -18.50
CA GLU A 330 -28.35 12.22 -18.67
C GLU A 330 -29.21 10.97 -18.39
N GLY A 331 -29.71 10.84 -17.16
CA GLY A 331 -30.58 9.73 -16.74
C GLY A 331 -29.82 8.56 -16.12
N LEU A 332 -30.35 7.33 -16.27
CA LEU A 332 -29.75 6.14 -15.68
C LEU A 332 -28.63 5.56 -16.56
N PRO A 333 -27.59 4.96 -15.95
CA PRO A 333 -26.59 4.22 -16.72
C PRO A 333 -27.24 3.01 -17.40
N ASP A 334 -26.94 2.79 -18.67
CA ASP A 334 -27.35 1.55 -19.34
C ASP A 334 -26.59 0.32 -18.80
N GLY A 335 -26.93 -0.89 -19.27
CA GLY A 335 -26.34 -2.11 -18.75
C GLY A 335 -24.83 -2.24 -19.00
N GLU A 336 -24.29 -1.62 -20.07
CA GLU A 336 -22.84 -1.60 -20.33
C GLU A 336 -22.14 -0.63 -19.38
N LEU A 337 -22.66 0.57 -19.23
CA LEU A 337 -22.09 1.58 -18.33
C LEU A 337 -22.22 1.13 -16.86
N SER A 338 -23.32 0.50 -16.46
CA SER A 338 -23.48 -0.08 -15.12
C SER A 338 -22.42 -1.14 -14.83
N ARG A 339 -22.09 -1.99 -15.81
CA ARG A 339 -21.00 -2.97 -15.68
C ARG A 339 -19.62 -2.31 -15.55
N LEU A 340 -19.34 -1.27 -16.35
CA LEU A 340 -18.11 -0.51 -16.24
C LEU A 340 -17.96 0.17 -14.87
N LEU A 341 -19.06 0.75 -14.36
CA LEU A 341 -19.12 1.35 -13.03
C LEU A 341 -18.82 0.33 -11.93
N ALA A 342 -19.47 -0.84 -11.98
CA ALA A 342 -19.20 -1.91 -11.03
C ALA A 342 -17.74 -2.40 -11.13
N SER A 343 -17.20 -2.60 -12.35
CA SER A 343 -15.81 -2.99 -12.54
C SER A 343 -14.82 -1.94 -12.00
N MET A 344 -15.10 -0.67 -12.19
CA MET A 344 -14.26 0.43 -11.69
C MET A 344 -14.28 0.52 -10.16
N MET A 345 -15.46 0.52 -9.56
CA MET A 345 -15.61 0.81 -8.12
C MET A 345 -15.38 -0.42 -7.25
N ILE A 346 -15.93 -1.57 -7.64
CA ILE A 346 -15.86 -2.82 -6.86
C ILE A 346 -14.53 -3.53 -7.10
N CYS A 347 -14.19 -3.78 -8.38
CA CYS A 347 -12.96 -4.50 -8.76
C CYS A 347 -11.76 -3.60 -8.97
N SER A 348 -11.92 -2.30 -8.86
CA SER A 348 -10.83 -1.34 -9.07
C SER A 348 -10.14 -1.42 -10.45
N GLU A 349 -10.85 -1.85 -11.51
CA GLU A 349 -10.29 -2.11 -12.82
C GLU A 349 -9.98 -0.83 -13.59
N ASN A 350 -8.70 -0.69 -14.03
CA ASN A 350 -8.22 0.53 -14.69
C ASN A 350 -8.74 0.66 -16.13
N THR A 351 -8.93 -0.45 -16.85
CA THR A 351 -9.49 -0.42 -18.22
C THR A 351 -10.91 0.14 -18.22
N SER A 352 -11.75 -0.30 -17.28
CA SER A 352 -13.11 0.23 -17.12
C SER A 352 -13.10 1.71 -16.72
N SER A 353 -12.16 2.11 -15.85
CA SER A 353 -11.96 3.52 -15.51
C SER A 353 -11.64 4.37 -16.75
N ASN A 354 -10.72 3.93 -17.60
CA ASN A 354 -10.36 4.63 -18.83
C ASN A 354 -11.51 4.68 -19.86
N ARG A 355 -12.35 3.64 -19.90
CA ARG A 355 -13.57 3.65 -20.73
C ARG A 355 -14.60 4.65 -20.22
N ILE A 356 -14.76 4.76 -18.89
CA ILE A 356 -15.62 5.77 -18.26
C ILE A 356 -15.09 7.17 -18.53
N LEU A 357 -13.77 7.39 -18.44
CA LEU A 357 -13.16 8.67 -18.85
C LEU A 357 -13.47 9.00 -20.32
N SER A 358 -13.41 8.01 -21.22
CA SER A 358 -13.81 8.22 -22.62
C SER A 358 -15.29 8.55 -22.76
N TYR A 359 -16.16 8.00 -21.92
CA TYR A 359 -17.58 8.37 -21.89
C TYR A 359 -17.77 9.83 -21.46
N ILE A 360 -17.03 10.29 -20.45
CA ILE A 360 -17.10 11.66 -19.93
C ILE A 360 -16.59 12.68 -20.95
N GLY A 361 -15.48 12.42 -21.63
CA GLY A 361 -14.77 13.42 -22.44
C GLY A 361 -14.66 13.11 -23.93
N GLY A 362 -15.17 11.96 -24.41
CA GLY A 362 -15.02 11.50 -25.79
C GLY A 362 -13.75 10.67 -26.02
N ASP A 363 -12.69 10.93 -25.26
CA ASP A 363 -11.47 10.14 -25.16
C ASP A 363 -10.95 10.15 -23.71
N PRO A 364 -10.04 9.22 -23.31
CA PRO A 364 -9.67 9.09 -21.90
C PRO A 364 -8.87 10.28 -21.34
N TYR A 365 -8.12 11.02 -22.16
CA TYR A 365 -7.38 12.23 -21.74
C TYR A 365 -8.30 13.42 -21.54
N SER A 366 -9.21 13.64 -22.47
CA SER A 366 -10.27 14.66 -22.36
C SER A 366 -11.16 14.38 -21.16
N GLY A 367 -11.47 13.10 -20.89
CA GLY A 367 -12.20 12.68 -19.72
C GLY A 367 -11.47 12.98 -18.41
N ALA A 368 -10.19 12.66 -18.32
CA ALA A 368 -9.37 12.97 -17.15
C ALA A 368 -9.32 14.49 -16.89
N THR A 369 -9.16 15.30 -17.94
CA THR A 369 -9.23 16.76 -17.85
C THR A 369 -10.61 17.24 -17.39
N SER A 370 -11.68 16.59 -17.82
CA SER A 370 -13.06 16.90 -17.38
C SER A 370 -13.28 16.61 -15.90
N VAL A 371 -12.68 15.52 -15.38
CA VAL A 371 -12.64 15.24 -13.92
C VAL A 371 -11.99 16.41 -13.19
N THR A 372 -10.82 16.86 -13.63
CA THR A 372 -10.15 18.03 -13.04
C THR A 372 -11.01 19.29 -13.12
N THR A 373 -11.69 19.52 -14.23
CA THR A 373 -12.60 20.66 -14.37
C THR A 373 -13.71 20.59 -13.35
N MET A 374 -14.32 19.42 -13.16
CA MET A 374 -15.35 19.19 -12.15
C MET A 374 -14.83 19.49 -10.74
N LEU A 375 -13.62 19.02 -10.39
CA LEU A 375 -13.00 19.30 -9.11
C LEU A 375 -12.76 20.81 -8.90
N ARG A 376 -12.36 21.54 -9.94
CA ARG A 376 -12.20 23.00 -9.88
C ARG A 376 -13.53 23.73 -9.72
N ASP A 377 -14.61 23.23 -10.31
CA ASP A 377 -15.96 23.81 -10.19
C ASP A 377 -16.48 23.72 -8.75
N ILE A 378 -16.15 22.63 -8.00
CA ILE A 378 -16.46 22.54 -6.57
C ILE A 378 -15.41 23.21 -5.66
N GLY A 379 -14.42 23.91 -6.27
CA GLY A 379 -13.44 24.73 -5.58
C GLY A 379 -12.15 24.03 -5.14
N LEU A 380 -12.00 22.72 -5.41
CA LEU A 380 -10.79 21.96 -5.05
C LEU A 380 -9.61 22.34 -5.95
N ARG A 381 -8.42 22.40 -5.40
CA ARG A 381 -7.23 22.91 -6.11
C ARG A 381 -6.06 21.92 -6.13
N SER A 382 -6.01 21.02 -5.18
CA SER A 382 -4.90 20.07 -4.96
C SER A 382 -5.14 18.74 -5.66
N THR A 383 -6.38 18.26 -5.67
CA THR A 383 -6.77 17.01 -6.32
C THR A 383 -7.06 17.24 -7.80
N PHE A 384 -6.48 16.40 -8.66
CA PHE A 384 -6.69 16.47 -10.10
C PHE A 384 -6.32 15.15 -10.81
N MET A 385 -6.82 15.01 -12.04
CA MET A 385 -6.46 13.96 -12.98
C MET A 385 -6.41 14.56 -14.39
N VAL A 386 -5.30 14.42 -15.12
CA VAL A 386 -5.14 14.93 -16.50
C VAL A 386 -4.66 13.87 -17.49
N ALA A 387 -4.37 12.67 -17.00
CA ALA A 387 -4.07 11.50 -17.83
C ALA A 387 -4.86 10.29 -17.34
N PRO A 388 -5.21 9.35 -18.24
CA PRO A 388 -5.83 8.08 -17.86
C PRO A 388 -4.84 7.17 -17.12
N PHE A 389 -5.37 6.10 -16.50
CA PHE A 389 -4.52 5.06 -15.94
C PHE A 389 -3.67 4.38 -17.01
N LEU A 390 -2.39 4.17 -16.73
CA LEU A 390 -1.52 3.39 -17.60
C LEU A 390 -1.87 1.90 -17.45
N ILE A 391 -2.39 1.30 -18.53
CA ILE A 391 -2.79 -0.12 -18.57
C ILE A 391 -1.85 -0.99 -19.41
N ASP A 392 -1.07 -0.38 -20.29
CA ASP A 392 -0.07 -1.04 -21.12
C ASP A 392 1.21 -0.19 -21.14
N PRO A 393 2.28 -0.65 -20.50
CA PRO A 393 3.55 0.09 -20.43
C PRO A 393 4.23 0.28 -21.80
N ASN A 394 3.79 -0.44 -22.84
CA ASN A 394 4.32 -0.28 -24.20
C ASN A 394 3.66 0.86 -24.97
N ILE A 395 2.57 1.42 -24.47
CA ILE A 395 1.90 2.56 -25.07
C ILE A 395 2.57 3.84 -24.56
N THR A 396 3.12 4.64 -25.47
CA THR A 396 3.64 5.95 -25.12
C THR A 396 2.48 6.86 -24.72
N PRO A 397 2.45 7.40 -23.48
CA PRO A 397 1.42 8.35 -23.07
C PRO A 397 1.41 9.60 -23.93
N GLN A 398 0.24 10.21 -24.11
CA GLN A 398 0.16 11.51 -24.75
C GLN A 398 0.80 12.56 -23.85
N PRO A 399 1.55 13.52 -24.41
CA PRO A 399 2.11 14.61 -23.62
C PRO A 399 0.98 15.50 -23.11
N VAL A 400 0.86 15.62 -21.80
CA VAL A 400 -0.08 16.52 -21.11
C VAL A 400 0.68 17.42 -20.16
N ALA A 401 0.17 18.62 -19.92
CA ALA A 401 0.74 19.51 -18.92
C ALA A 401 0.17 19.16 -17.54
N ALA A 402 1.04 18.95 -16.57
CA ALA A 402 0.62 18.80 -15.18
C ALA A 402 0.04 20.12 -14.65
N PRO A 403 -1.12 20.13 -14.00
CA PRO A 403 -1.65 21.30 -13.33
C PRO A 403 -0.72 21.78 -12.20
N GLN A 404 -0.76 23.07 -11.94
CA GLN A 404 -0.16 23.59 -10.70
C GLN A 404 -1.05 23.18 -9.51
N SER A 405 -0.41 22.71 -8.45
CA SER A 405 -1.07 22.34 -7.19
C SER A 405 -0.47 23.14 -6.05
N PRO A 406 -1.28 23.63 -5.08
CA PRO A 406 -0.77 24.28 -3.89
C PRO A 406 -0.17 23.32 -2.86
N SER A 407 -0.43 22.02 -2.99
CA SER A 407 0.01 21.00 -2.04
C SER A 407 1.50 20.67 -2.19
N ASP A 408 2.09 20.16 -1.11
CA ASP A 408 3.48 19.72 -1.07
C ASP A 408 3.72 18.58 -2.06
N GLN A 409 4.54 18.85 -3.08
CA GLN A 409 4.91 17.92 -4.15
C GLN A 409 6.19 17.15 -3.83
N VAL A 410 6.88 17.49 -2.73
CA VAL A 410 8.22 16.97 -2.44
C VAL A 410 8.14 15.77 -1.51
N LYS A 411 7.29 15.82 -0.49
CA LYS A 411 7.23 14.82 0.57
C LYS A 411 6.92 13.41 0.05
N ALA A 412 5.91 13.26 -0.79
CA ALA A 412 5.51 11.95 -1.33
C ALA A 412 5.87 11.75 -2.81
N ASN A 413 6.46 12.76 -3.48
CA ASN A 413 6.82 12.71 -4.90
C ASN A 413 5.73 12.06 -5.78
N PRO A 414 4.50 12.63 -5.80
CA PRO A 414 3.34 11.97 -6.39
C PRO A 414 3.41 11.92 -7.93
N ASP A 415 2.58 11.06 -8.52
CA ASP A 415 2.32 11.06 -9.96
C ASP A 415 1.96 12.48 -10.43
N PRO A 416 2.69 13.08 -11.38
CA PRO A 416 2.45 14.44 -11.83
C PRO A 416 1.11 14.64 -12.56
N PHE A 417 0.41 13.57 -12.93
CA PHE A 417 -0.80 13.61 -13.75
C PHE A 417 -2.08 13.17 -13.02
N ASN A 418 -1.94 12.54 -11.85
CA ASN A 418 -3.07 12.06 -11.06
C ASN A 418 -2.74 12.18 -9.56
N GLN A 419 -3.28 13.20 -8.90
CA GLN A 419 -2.97 13.54 -7.51
C GLN A 419 -4.21 13.77 -6.68
N MET A 420 -4.05 13.59 -5.38
CA MET A 420 -5.05 13.90 -4.37
C MET A 420 -4.42 14.35 -3.04
N THR A 421 -5.21 15.01 -2.20
CA THR A 421 -4.96 15.19 -0.78
C THR A 421 -6.07 14.54 0.04
N VAL A 422 -5.79 14.17 1.28
CA VAL A 422 -6.79 13.50 2.14
C VAL A 422 -7.99 14.39 2.42
N SER A 423 -7.77 15.69 2.64
CA SER A 423 -8.85 16.64 2.93
C SER A 423 -9.76 16.91 1.74
N GLU A 424 -9.20 17.07 0.53
CA GLU A 424 -10.04 17.27 -0.65
C GLU A 424 -10.80 16.00 -1.03
N LEU A 425 -10.21 14.82 -0.84
CA LEU A 425 -10.91 13.55 -1.05
C LEU A 425 -12.03 13.36 -0.03
N GLY A 426 -11.76 13.65 1.25
CA GLY A 426 -12.77 13.66 2.31
C GLY A 426 -13.92 14.62 2.02
N TYR A 427 -13.62 15.79 1.46
CA TYR A 427 -14.64 16.76 1.06
C TYR A 427 -15.53 16.26 -0.10
N ILE A 428 -14.97 15.52 -1.05
CA ILE A 428 -15.77 14.89 -2.11
C ILE A 428 -16.73 13.86 -1.50
N LEU A 429 -16.25 13.03 -0.55
CA LEU A 429 -17.08 12.06 0.17
C LEU A 429 -18.19 12.76 0.98
N TYR A 430 -17.86 13.83 1.70
CA TYR A 430 -18.84 14.67 2.37
C TYR A 430 -19.90 15.21 1.40
N GLY A 431 -19.49 15.69 0.23
CA GLY A 431 -20.40 16.14 -0.82
C GLY A 431 -21.32 15.05 -1.33
N ILE A 432 -20.81 13.83 -1.55
CA ILE A 432 -21.61 12.67 -1.93
C ILE A 432 -22.62 12.32 -0.82
N TYR A 433 -22.19 12.32 0.45
CA TYR A 433 -23.06 12.04 1.60
C TYR A 433 -24.19 13.08 1.71
N GLN A 434 -23.87 14.37 1.72
CA GLN A 434 -24.88 15.44 1.83
C GLN A 434 -25.88 15.39 0.68
N CYS A 435 -25.42 15.14 -0.53
CA CYS A 435 -26.28 14.97 -1.68
C CYS A 435 -27.19 13.74 -1.53
N ALA A 436 -26.63 12.59 -1.14
CA ALA A 436 -27.38 11.33 -1.04
C ALA A 436 -28.43 11.34 0.09
N ILE A 437 -28.09 11.92 1.24
CA ILE A 437 -28.96 11.92 2.44
C ILE A 437 -29.91 13.12 2.43
N ASN A 438 -29.40 14.31 2.12
CA ASN A 438 -30.11 15.57 2.29
C ASN A 438 -30.56 16.22 0.97
N GLY A 439 -30.12 15.72 -0.20
CA GLY A 439 -30.38 16.35 -1.50
C GLY A 439 -29.77 17.77 -1.61
N SER A 440 -28.68 18.03 -0.91
CA SER A 440 -28.02 19.33 -0.80
C SER A 440 -26.51 19.17 -0.67
N GLY A 441 -25.80 20.28 -0.53
CA GLY A 441 -24.36 20.30 -0.27
C GLY A 441 -23.50 20.56 -1.52
N PRO A 442 -22.16 20.46 -1.39
CA PRO A 442 -21.22 21.02 -2.37
C PRO A 442 -21.45 20.58 -3.81
N LEU A 443 -21.79 19.32 -4.03
CA LEU A 443 -22.03 18.80 -5.39
C LEU A 443 -23.33 19.36 -6.00
N VAL A 444 -24.40 19.44 -5.19
CA VAL A 444 -25.69 19.98 -5.63
C VAL A 444 -25.59 21.49 -5.87
N ASP A 445 -24.90 22.19 -4.99
CA ASP A 445 -24.71 23.65 -5.07
C ASP A 445 -23.88 24.04 -6.31
N ALA A 446 -22.85 23.25 -6.62
CA ALA A 446 -21.98 23.53 -7.77
C ALA A 446 -22.62 23.15 -9.11
N PHE A 447 -23.41 22.08 -9.16
CA PHE A 447 -23.85 21.50 -10.44
C PHE A 447 -25.35 21.71 -10.72
N GLY A 448 -26.11 22.17 -9.75
CA GLY A 448 -27.57 22.46 -9.88
C GLY A 448 -28.30 21.39 -10.65
N GLY A 449 -29.23 20.76 -10.62
CA GLY A 449 -29.98 19.77 -11.40
C GLY A 449 -29.19 18.79 -12.29
N ALA A 450 -27.86 18.93 -12.43
CA ALA A 450 -27.01 17.95 -13.12
C ALA A 450 -26.57 16.81 -12.18
N VAL A 451 -26.62 17.02 -10.86
CA VAL A 451 -26.41 15.98 -9.85
C VAL A 451 -27.54 16.11 -8.83
N GLU A 452 -28.33 15.07 -8.70
CA GLU A 452 -29.46 14.99 -7.79
C GLU A 452 -29.23 13.90 -6.73
N GLN A 453 -30.10 13.86 -5.73
CA GLN A 453 -30.03 12.92 -4.62
C GLN A 453 -29.89 11.45 -5.08
N ARG A 454 -30.63 11.05 -6.11
CA ARG A 454 -30.61 9.69 -6.65
C ARG A 454 -29.22 9.29 -7.17
N GLU A 455 -28.56 10.16 -7.94
CA GLU A 455 -27.22 9.90 -8.46
C GLU A 455 -26.22 9.69 -7.32
N CYS A 456 -26.29 10.49 -6.26
CA CYS A 456 -25.43 10.34 -5.09
C CYS A 456 -25.75 9.07 -4.30
N GLN A 457 -27.01 8.66 -4.21
CA GLN A 457 -27.39 7.36 -3.62
C GLN A 457 -26.83 6.19 -4.42
N GLN A 458 -26.81 6.28 -5.76
CA GLN A 458 -26.16 5.28 -6.62
C GLN A 458 -24.63 5.25 -6.45
N MET A 459 -24.01 6.41 -6.24
CA MET A 459 -22.57 6.46 -5.91
C MET A 459 -22.28 5.71 -4.60
N LEU A 460 -23.05 5.97 -3.54
CA LEU A 460 -22.93 5.25 -2.26
C LEU A 460 -23.21 3.76 -2.39
N TYR A 461 -24.17 3.37 -3.22
CA TYR A 461 -24.51 1.98 -3.48
C TYR A 461 -23.32 1.24 -4.14
N LEU A 462 -22.70 1.86 -5.14
CA LEU A 462 -21.51 1.32 -5.81
C LEU A 462 -20.32 1.18 -4.86
N MET A 463 -20.07 2.19 -4.05
CA MET A 463 -18.96 2.18 -3.09
C MET A 463 -19.17 1.15 -1.98
N GLY A 464 -20.44 0.90 -1.59
CA GLY A 464 -20.81 -0.13 -0.60
C GLY A 464 -20.70 -1.57 -1.12
N GLY A 465 -20.54 -1.77 -2.43
CA GLY A 465 -20.34 -3.09 -3.05
C GLY A 465 -18.86 -3.50 -3.12
N ASN A 466 -17.95 -2.78 -2.48
CA ASN A 466 -16.52 -3.13 -2.47
C ASN A 466 -16.31 -4.53 -1.88
N GLN A 467 -15.48 -5.35 -2.52
CA GLN A 467 -15.26 -6.75 -2.15
C GLN A 467 -13.90 -7.00 -1.49
N ILE A 468 -13.17 -5.93 -1.11
CA ILE A 468 -11.82 -6.13 -0.59
C ILE A 468 -11.79 -6.88 0.75
N GLY A 469 -12.80 -6.71 1.61
CA GLY A 469 -12.85 -7.35 2.94
C GLY A 469 -11.63 -7.05 3.81
N ALA A 470 -11.10 -5.83 3.75
CA ALA A 470 -9.90 -5.35 4.44
C ALA A 470 -10.01 -3.84 4.71
N LEU A 471 -8.99 -3.26 5.32
CA LEU A 471 -8.85 -1.81 5.52
C LEU A 471 -9.99 -1.24 6.39
N ILE A 472 -10.63 -0.11 5.99
CA ILE A 472 -11.70 0.53 6.79
C ILE A 472 -12.80 -0.47 7.16
N GLU A 473 -13.17 -1.37 6.24
CA GLU A 473 -14.29 -2.29 6.45
C GLU A 473 -14.07 -3.24 7.62
N VAL A 474 -12.86 -3.77 7.84
CA VAL A 474 -12.62 -4.76 8.90
C VAL A 474 -12.43 -4.16 10.29
N GLY A 475 -12.25 -2.85 10.37
CA GLY A 475 -12.31 -2.09 11.63
C GLY A 475 -13.73 -1.88 12.15
N THR A 476 -14.76 -2.38 11.44
CA THR A 476 -16.17 -2.26 11.77
C THR A 476 -16.85 -3.64 11.88
N PRO A 477 -18.01 -3.78 12.57
CA PRO A 477 -18.80 -5.02 12.58
C PRO A 477 -19.22 -5.46 11.16
N PRO A 478 -19.48 -6.76 10.94
CA PRO A 478 -19.84 -7.28 9.61
C PRO A 478 -21.11 -6.65 8.98
N ASP A 479 -22.04 -6.21 9.83
CA ASP A 479 -23.30 -5.62 9.37
C ASP A 479 -23.23 -4.09 9.18
N THR A 480 -22.06 -3.49 9.39
CA THR A 480 -21.85 -2.06 9.18
C THR A 480 -21.79 -1.77 7.69
N ARG A 481 -22.60 -0.83 7.22
CA ARG A 481 -22.48 -0.34 5.84
C ARG A 481 -21.25 0.56 5.73
N VAL A 482 -20.31 0.16 4.88
CA VAL A 482 -19.10 0.94 4.57
C VAL A 482 -19.08 1.21 3.07
N ALA A 483 -19.24 2.47 2.69
CA ALA A 483 -19.14 2.92 1.30
C ALA A 483 -17.74 3.48 1.07
N HIS A 484 -16.81 2.66 0.55
CA HIS A 484 -15.41 3.02 0.48
C HIS A 484 -14.74 2.66 -0.85
N LYS A 485 -13.57 3.23 -1.08
CA LYS A 485 -12.66 2.89 -2.16
C LYS A 485 -11.24 2.85 -1.66
N HIS A 486 -10.61 1.72 -1.86
CA HIS A 486 -9.20 1.50 -1.59
C HIS A 486 -8.32 1.83 -2.81
N GLY A 487 -7.03 2.06 -2.57
CA GLY A 487 -6.05 2.24 -3.63
C GLY A 487 -4.63 2.11 -3.12
N TRP A 488 -3.74 1.64 -3.99
CA TRP A 488 -2.32 1.55 -3.69
C TRP A 488 -1.45 1.65 -4.94
N VAL A 489 -0.23 2.08 -4.72
CA VAL A 489 0.96 1.93 -5.55
C VAL A 489 2.09 1.42 -4.65
N ASN A 490 3.26 1.13 -5.19
CA ASN A 490 4.34 0.51 -4.43
C ASN A 490 4.71 1.23 -3.13
N GLU A 491 4.67 2.55 -3.14
CA GLU A 491 5.10 3.41 -2.02
C GLU A 491 3.94 4.03 -1.24
N THR A 492 2.70 3.91 -1.71
CA THR A 492 1.55 4.60 -1.09
C THR A 492 0.32 3.70 -1.08
N HIS A 493 -0.28 3.52 0.10
CA HIS A 493 -1.51 2.76 0.29
C HIS A 493 -2.55 3.64 0.99
N GLY A 494 -3.83 3.47 0.64
CA GLY A 494 -4.88 4.22 1.29
C GLY A 494 -6.27 3.63 1.10
N ASP A 495 -7.17 4.09 1.97
CA ASP A 495 -8.60 3.83 1.87
C ASP A 495 -9.39 5.09 2.21
N ALA A 496 -10.52 5.28 1.57
CA ALA A 496 -11.36 6.46 1.74
C ALA A 496 -12.84 6.07 1.67
N GLY A 497 -13.60 6.40 2.70
CA GLY A 497 -14.98 5.97 2.76
C GLY A 497 -15.87 6.73 3.72
N ILE A 498 -17.15 6.40 3.63
CA ILE A 498 -18.22 6.83 4.52
C ILE A 498 -18.69 5.58 5.26
N VAL A 499 -18.71 5.67 6.58
CA VAL A 499 -19.13 4.57 7.46
C VAL A 499 -20.44 4.97 8.12
N PHE A 500 -21.44 4.09 8.01
CA PHE A 500 -22.78 4.30 8.55
C PHE A 500 -22.96 3.47 9.82
N THR A 501 -23.07 4.13 10.98
CA THR A 501 -23.17 3.43 12.26
C THR A 501 -24.32 3.92 13.12
N PRO A 502 -24.81 3.07 14.05
CA PRO A 502 -25.86 3.51 14.99
C PRO A 502 -25.46 4.71 15.86
N GLY A 503 -24.18 4.86 16.15
CA GLY A 503 -23.66 5.96 16.98
C GLY A 503 -23.39 7.25 16.22
N GLY A 504 -23.41 7.21 14.89
CA GLY A 504 -23.20 8.35 14.00
C GLY A 504 -22.43 7.94 12.73
N ASP A 505 -22.72 8.65 11.64
CA ASP A 505 -22.03 8.44 10.35
C ASP A 505 -20.78 9.31 10.30
N TYR A 506 -19.72 8.82 9.65
CA TYR A 506 -18.47 9.58 9.52
C TYR A 506 -17.78 9.34 8.17
N VAL A 507 -16.97 10.30 7.76
CA VAL A 507 -16.00 10.16 6.67
C VAL A 507 -14.65 9.83 7.25
N LEU A 508 -13.98 8.83 6.71
CA LEU A 508 -12.60 8.47 7.05
C LEU A 508 -11.78 8.31 5.77
N VAL A 509 -10.66 9.03 5.69
CA VAL A 509 -9.65 8.87 4.66
C VAL A 509 -8.31 8.65 5.35
N VAL A 510 -7.62 7.56 5.04
CA VAL A 510 -6.29 7.26 5.55
C VAL A 510 -5.37 6.98 4.39
N VAL A 511 -4.20 7.63 4.37
CA VAL A 511 -3.15 7.38 3.37
C VAL A 511 -1.82 7.23 4.07
N LEU A 512 -1.11 6.17 3.77
CA LEU A 512 0.21 5.86 4.29
C LEU A 512 1.21 5.84 3.13
N HIS A 513 2.36 6.46 3.34
CA HIS A 513 3.42 6.54 2.34
C HIS A 513 4.78 6.17 2.94
N ASN A 514 5.53 5.36 2.20
CA ASN A 514 6.94 5.05 2.44
C ASN A 514 7.67 5.14 1.10
N PRO A 515 8.61 6.07 0.91
CA PRO A 515 9.19 6.41 -0.40
C PRO A 515 9.93 5.25 -1.08
N THR A 516 10.32 4.22 -0.35
CA THR A 516 11.02 3.07 -0.92
C THR A 516 10.03 1.98 -1.31
N TRP A 517 9.23 1.54 -0.36
CA TRP A 517 8.22 0.49 -0.52
C TRP A 517 7.34 0.43 0.73
N LEU A 518 6.03 0.33 0.54
CA LEU A 518 5.10 0.13 1.65
C LEU A 518 4.51 -1.29 1.59
N ASN A 519 4.72 -2.08 2.65
CA ASN A 519 4.21 -3.45 2.74
C ASN A 519 2.74 -3.47 3.15
N PHE A 520 1.97 -4.39 2.58
CA PHE A 520 0.57 -4.60 2.96
C PHE A 520 0.43 -5.06 4.42
N GLU A 521 1.36 -5.89 4.90
CA GLU A 521 1.41 -6.36 6.28
C GLU A 521 1.67 -5.23 7.31
N GLU A 522 2.15 -4.09 6.84
CA GLU A 522 2.36 -2.90 7.64
C GLU A 522 1.18 -1.93 7.53
N SER A 523 0.77 -1.64 6.31
CA SER A 523 -0.24 -0.60 6.04
C SER A 523 -1.66 -1.04 6.36
N PHE A 524 -2.03 -2.28 6.02
CA PHE A 524 -3.39 -2.77 6.23
C PHE A 524 -3.75 -2.84 7.70
N PRO A 525 -2.97 -3.51 8.58
CA PRO A 525 -3.29 -3.55 10.00
C PRO A 525 -3.37 -2.18 10.66
N LEU A 526 -2.57 -1.21 10.20
CA LEU A 526 -2.62 0.14 10.76
C LEU A 526 -3.89 0.88 10.34
N ILE A 527 -4.29 0.82 9.05
CA ILE A 527 -5.54 1.41 8.59
C ILE A 527 -6.74 0.75 9.28
N GLU A 528 -6.70 -0.57 9.46
CA GLU A 528 -7.72 -1.36 10.16
C GLU A 528 -7.85 -0.97 11.64
N ASP A 529 -6.73 -0.78 12.34
CA ASP A 529 -6.70 -0.35 13.74
C ASP A 529 -7.17 1.10 13.92
N ILE A 530 -6.81 2.00 12.99
CA ILE A 530 -7.35 3.35 12.95
C ILE A 530 -8.87 3.31 12.75
N SER A 531 -9.36 2.51 11.81
CA SER A 531 -10.80 2.34 11.57
C SER A 531 -11.53 1.80 12.81
N LEU A 532 -10.96 0.80 13.49
CA LEU A 532 -11.48 0.25 14.74
C LEU A 532 -11.59 1.33 15.83
N THR A 533 -10.55 2.15 15.96
CA THR A 533 -10.50 3.24 16.94
C THR A 533 -11.60 4.26 16.68
N VAL A 534 -11.77 4.67 15.41
CA VAL A 534 -12.83 5.59 15.02
C VAL A 534 -14.22 4.97 15.23
N TYR A 535 -14.43 3.72 14.80
CA TYR A 535 -15.70 3.03 15.03
C TYR A 535 -16.07 2.97 16.52
N ASN A 536 -15.13 2.65 17.39
CA ASN A 536 -15.37 2.56 18.83
C ASN A 536 -15.67 3.92 19.47
N TYR A 537 -15.09 5.00 18.97
CA TYR A 537 -15.44 6.35 19.38
C TYR A 537 -16.92 6.67 19.13
N PHE A 538 -17.41 6.38 17.93
CA PHE A 538 -18.83 6.59 17.58
C PHE A 538 -19.77 5.60 18.26
N ASN A 539 -19.31 4.41 18.63
CA ASN A 539 -20.15 3.34 19.19
C ASN A 539 -19.65 2.84 20.56
N PRO A 540 -19.52 3.72 21.57
CA PRO A 540 -18.94 3.37 22.88
C PRO A 540 -19.78 2.35 23.68
N GLU A 541 -21.08 2.24 23.36
CA GLU A 541 -21.99 1.26 24.00
C GLU A 541 -21.83 -0.16 23.42
N GLN A 542 -21.24 -0.30 22.23
CA GLN A 542 -21.02 -1.56 21.52
C GLN A 542 -19.64 -1.57 20.82
N PRO A 543 -18.54 -1.40 21.56
CA PRO A 543 -17.21 -1.36 20.97
C PRO A 543 -16.78 -2.75 20.49
N MET A 544 -16.00 -2.77 19.41
CA MET A 544 -15.25 -3.95 19.01
C MET A 544 -13.94 -4.04 19.80
N LEU A 545 -13.53 -5.24 20.17
CA LEU A 545 -12.27 -5.48 20.91
C LEU A 545 -11.06 -5.58 19.96
N THR A 546 -11.28 -6.09 18.76
CA THR A 546 -10.24 -6.31 17.74
C THR A 546 -10.83 -6.11 16.36
N THR A 547 -9.99 -5.83 15.38
CA THR A 547 -10.38 -5.85 13.97
C THR A 547 -10.84 -7.25 13.54
N ARG A 548 -11.67 -7.33 12.50
CA ARG A 548 -11.98 -8.60 11.85
C ARG A 548 -10.74 -9.12 11.10
N THR A 549 -10.76 -10.37 10.71
CA THR A 549 -9.70 -10.92 9.84
C THR A 549 -9.87 -10.37 8.43
N SER A 550 -8.83 -9.78 7.89
CA SER A 550 -8.77 -9.32 6.51
C SER A 550 -8.89 -10.50 5.54
N ASN A 551 -9.66 -10.30 4.49
CA ASN A 551 -9.84 -11.26 3.41
C ASN A 551 -9.82 -10.52 2.07
N VAL A 552 -8.65 -10.39 1.49
CA VAL A 552 -8.48 -9.81 0.14
C VAL A 552 -8.68 -10.92 -0.88
N PRO A 553 -9.73 -10.90 -1.71
CA PRO A 553 -9.96 -11.93 -2.70
C PRO A 553 -8.88 -11.87 -3.80
N GLU A 554 -8.36 -13.02 -4.21
CA GLU A 554 -7.39 -13.11 -5.30
C GLU A 554 -7.97 -12.62 -6.64
N VAL A 555 -9.28 -12.81 -6.84
CA VAL A 555 -10.01 -12.41 -8.03
C VAL A 555 -11.29 -11.72 -7.62
N CYS A 556 -11.50 -10.52 -8.15
CA CYS A 556 -12.79 -9.85 -8.01
C CYS A 556 -13.79 -10.40 -9.03
N GLU A 557 -14.94 -10.87 -8.58
CA GLU A 557 -15.95 -11.48 -9.41
C GLU A 557 -17.23 -10.64 -9.48
N LEU A 558 -17.56 -10.11 -10.67
CA LEU A 558 -18.82 -9.43 -10.94
C LEU A 558 -19.88 -10.31 -11.62
N ASN A 559 -19.50 -11.53 -12.01
CA ASN A 559 -20.43 -12.46 -12.67
C ASN A 559 -21.16 -13.38 -11.67
N ASN A 560 -20.94 -13.20 -10.38
CA ASN A 560 -21.72 -13.84 -9.31
C ASN A 560 -23.09 -13.14 -9.14
N THR A 561 -23.96 -13.70 -8.31
CA THR A 561 -25.32 -13.18 -8.09
C THR A 561 -25.29 -11.75 -7.56
N GLU A 562 -24.37 -11.42 -6.66
CA GLU A 562 -24.23 -10.10 -6.04
C GLU A 562 -23.81 -9.05 -7.06
N GLY A 563 -22.71 -9.28 -7.80
CA GLY A 563 -22.24 -8.36 -8.83
C GLY A 563 -23.27 -8.12 -9.94
N LEU A 564 -23.97 -9.17 -10.39
CA LEU A 564 -25.04 -9.04 -11.38
C LEU A 564 -26.24 -8.27 -10.83
N THR A 565 -26.57 -8.43 -9.54
CA THR A 565 -27.63 -7.66 -8.88
C THR A 565 -27.27 -6.18 -8.81
N ILE A 566 -26.04 -5.84 -8.45
CA ILE A 566 -25.57 -4.44 -8.42
C ILE A 566 -25.70 -3.82 -9.83
N ILE A 567 -25.25 -4.50 -10.87
CA ILE A 567 -25.31 -4.02 -12.25
C ILE A 567 -26.76 -3.80 -12.70
N ASP A 568 -27.66 -4.74 -12.40
CA ASP A 568 -29.07 -4.64 -12.76
C ASP A 568 -29.77 -3.50 -12.00
N ASN A 569 -29.51 -3.38 -10.69
CA ASN A 569 -30.06 -2.31 -9.85
C ASN A 569 -29.66 -0.92 -10.35
N LEU A 570 -28.37 -0.72 -10.69
CA LEU A 570 -27.90 0.55 -11.23
C LEU A 570 -28.64 0.95 -12.50
N SER A 571 -28.81 0.01 -13.44
CA SER A 571 -29.50 0.26 -14.72
C SER A 571 -30.98 0.55 -14.55
N ARG A 572 -31.58 0.16 -13.42
CA ARG A 572 -33.00 0.42 -13.08
C ARG A 572 -33.18 1.59 -12.11
N GLY A 573 -32.13 2.20 -11.65
CA GLY A 573 -32.17 3.30 -10.68
C GLY A 573 -32.42 2.86 -9.24
N TYR A 574 -32.22 1.57 -8.93
CA TYR A 574 -32.26 1.08 -7.56
C TYR A 574 -30.89 1.32 -6.87
N TYR A 575 -30.91 1.55 -5.56
CA TYR A 575 -29.74 1.87 -4.73
C TYR A 575 -29.90 1.38 -3.27
N GLU A 576 -30.85 0.48 -3.03
CA GLU A 576 -31.10 -0.17 -1.72
C GLU A 576 -30.57 -1.61 -1.70
#